data_6a4530cc3ead47fd46e14db001b53ab8
#
_entry.id   6a4530cc3ead47fd46e14db001b53ab8
#
_cell.length_a   1.000
_cell.length_b   1.000
_cell.length_c   1.000
_cell.angle_alpha   90.00
_cell.angle_beta   90.00
_cell.angle_gamma   90.00
#
_symmetry.space_group_name_H-M   'P 1'
#
loop_
_entity.id
_entity.type
_entity.pdbx_description
1 polymer ?
#
loop_
_entity_poly.entity_id
_entity_poly.type
_entity_poly.pdbx_seq_one_letter_code
_entity_poly.pdbx_strand_id
1 'polypeptide(L)'
;MRNKAEVLMHPVRMKILQALMHNKEEGLSTLEMISIIKDVPQATLYRHIQILVDENIIKIVKERKVRSVTEKFYALNEGAEILSKEDWTQLTIKQKLNYVSNYQLTLLSQYQNYLHSLGEEERLADLSTFSFVDLTLTTDQFMSFENELNDLIIKYYNMADSNKETDNETKTIAINIIPKP
;
A
#
# COMPACT_ATOMS: atom_id res chain seq x y z
N MET A 1 -12.35 -7.53 -17.50
CA MET A 1 -11.17 -7.22 -16.69
C MET A 1 -11.29 -5.77 -16.24
N ARG A 2 -11.22 -5.49 -14.96
CA ARG A 2 -11.22 -4.11 -14.45
C ARG A 2 -9.87 -3.46 -14.75
N ASN A 3 -9.84 -2.12 -14.86
CA ASN A 3 -8.56 -1.43 -14.94
C ASN A 3 -7.79 -1.62 -13.63
N LYS A 4 -6.51 -1.97 -13.72
CA LYS A 4 -5.65 -2.27 -12.55
C LYS A 4 -5.59 -1.10 -11.56
N ALA A 5 -5.57 0.15 -12.07
CA ALA A 5 -5.62 1.33 -11.22
C ALA A 5 -6.94 1.42 -10.42
N GLU A 6 -8.08 1.09 -11.06
CA GLU A 6 -9.35 1.01 -10.35
C GLU A 6 -9.29 -0.01 -9.20
N VAL A 7 -8.63 -1.15 -9.45
CA VAL A 7 -8.50 -2.20 -8.43
C VAL A 7 -7.58 -1.77 -7.31
N LEU A 8 -6.40 -1.26 -7.59
CA LEU A 8 -5.39 -0.93 -6.57
C LEU A 8 -5.74 0.32 -5.76
N MET A 9 -6.28 1.36 -6.39
CA MET A 9 -6.46 2.67 -5.77
C MET A 9 -7.82 2.86 -5.04
N HIS A 10 -8.52 1.78 -4.75
CA HIS A 10 -9.72 1.83 -3.92
C HIS A 10 -9.34 1.87 -2.43
N PRO A 11 -9.89 2.78 -1.59
CA PRO A 11 -9.47 2.96 -0.20
C PRO A 11 -9.41 1.67 0.63
N VAL A 12 -10.45 0.85 0.57
CA VAL A 12 -10.49 -0.42 1.31
C VAL A 12 -9.44 -1.41 0.79
N ARG A 13 -9.23 -1.49 -0.54
CA ARG A 13 -8.24 -2.40 -1.10
C ARG A 13 -6.82 -1.94 -0.81
N MET A 14 -6.55 -0.64 -0.79
CA MET A 14 -5.26 -0.09 -0.34
C MET A 14 -4.93 -0.53 1.09
N LYS A 15 -5.89 -0.49 2.02
CA LYS A 15 -5.70 -0.97 3.39
C LYS A 15 -5.39 -2.47 3.45
N ILE A 16 -6.08 -3.28 2.64
CA ILE A 16 -5.82 -4.72 2.54
C ILE A 16 -4.39 -4.96 2.02
N LEU A 17 -4.00 -4.29 0.94
CA LEU A 17 -2.67 -4.43 0.35
C LEU A 17 -1.58 -4.03 1.33
N GLN A 18 -1.75 -2.92 2.05
CA GLN A 18 -0.81 -2.50 3.09
C GLN A 18 -0.67 -3.54 4.21
N ALA A 19 -1.78 -4.09 4.70
CA ALA A 19 -1.74 -5.14 5.72
C ALA A 19 -0.97 -6.38 5.22
N LEU A 20 -1.15 -6.76 3.96
CA LEU A 20 -0.46 -7.89 3.34
C LEU A 20 1.02 -7.60 3.08
N MET A 21 1.41 -6.36 2.75
CA MET A 21 2.81 -5.96 2.57
C MET A 21 3.64 -6.17 3.83
N HIS A 22 3.04 -6.01 5.01
CA HIS A 22 3.70 -6.24 6.29
C HIS A 22 3.77 -7.72 6.72
N ASN A 23 3.06 -8.61 5.99
CA ASN A 23 2.93 -10.03 6.37
C ASN A 23 3.12 -10.94 5.15
N LYS A 24 4.20 -10.73 4.40
CA LYS A 24 4.43 -11.38 3.11
C LYS A 24 4.63 -12.90 3.17
N GLU A 25 5.38 -13.40 4.15
CA GLU A 25 5.80 -14.80 4.18
C GLU A 25 4.64 -15.74 4.57
N GLU A 26 3.91 -15.40 5.61
CA GLU A 26 2.83 -16.25 6.13
C GLU A 26 1.46 -15.91 5.56
N GLY A 27 1.33 -14.72 4.99
CA GLY A 27 0.06 -14.14 4.59
C GLY A 27 -0.84 -13.81 5.78
N LEU A 28 -2.02 -13.29 5.51
CA LEU A 28 -3.04 -13.00 6.52
C LEU A 28 -4.35 -13.72 6.19
N SER A 29 -4.99 -14.26 7.23
CA SER A 29 -6.37 -14.70 7.12
C SER A 29 -7.33 -13.51 7.10
N THR A 30 -8.55 -13.72 6.64
CA THR A 30 -9.56 -12.65 6.66
C THR A 30 -9.83 -12.14 8.07
N LEU A 31 -9.80 -13.02 9.08
CA LEU A 31 -10.01 -12.64 10.49
C LEU A 31 -8.88 -11.74 11.01
N GLU A 32 -7.64 -12.05 10.67
CA GLU A 32 -6.49 -11.21 11.01
C GLU A 32 -6.58 -9.85 10.32
N MET A 33 -6.95 -9.81 9.02
CA MET A 33 -7.18 -8.53 8.32
C MET A 33 -8.28 -7.70 8.99
N ILE A 34 -9.38 -8.32 9.45
CA ILE A 34 -10.45 -7.62 10.19
C ILE A 34 -9.91 -7.02 11.49
N SER A 35 -9.03 -7.71 12.18
CA SER A 35 -8.43 -7.22 13.43
C SER A 35 -7.50 -6.03 13.22
N ILE A 36 -6.83 -5.97 12.06
CA ILE A 36 -5.94 -4.88 11.65
C ILE A 36 -6.75 -3.70 11.09
N ILE A 37 -7.71 -3.98 10.19
CA ILE A 37 -8.51 -2.97 9.46
C ILE A 37 -9.84 -2.76 10.18
N LYS A 38 -9.81 -2.10 11.32
CA LYS A 38 -10.94 -1.98 12.25
C LYS A 38 -12.10 -1.10 11.74
N ASP A 39 -11.83 -0.20 10.82
CA ASP A 39 -12.77 0.81 10.32
C ASP A 39 -13.58 0.35 9.08
N VAL A 40 -13.45 -0.90 8.67
CA VAL A 40 -14.15 -1.47 7.52
C VAL A 40 -15.06 -2.63 7.98
N PRO A 41 -16.37 -2.60 7.65
CA PRO A 41 -17.28 -3.69 7.97
C PRO A 41 -16.82 -5.03 7.39
N GLN A 42 -16.94 -6.10 8.15
CA GLN A 42 -16.47 -7.44 7.78
C GLN A 42 -16.98 -7.89 6.39
N ALA A 43 -18.28 -7.75 6.12
CA ALA A 43 -18.86 -8.13 4.83
C ALA A 43 -18.26 -7.35 3.65
N THR A 44 -17.92 -6.08 3.87
CA THR A 44 -17.24 -5.24 2.88
C THR A 44 -15.82 -5.74 2.65
N LEU A 45 -15.09 -6.10 3.72
CA LEU A 45 -13.73 -6.61 3.61
C LEU A 45 -13.69 -7.92 2.79
N TYR A 46 -14.58 -8.88 3.09
CA TYR A 46 -14.69 -10.12 2.31
C TYR A 46 -14.89 -9.86 0.82
N ARG A 47 -15.79 -8.94 0.47
CA ARG A 47 -16.05 -8.58 -0.94
C ARG A 47 -14.80 -8.00 -1.62
N HIS A 48 -14.04 -7.15 -0.94
CA HIS A 48 -12.84 -6.56 -1.50
C HIS A 48 -11.67 -7.55 -1.59
N ILE A 49 -11.53 -8.47 -0.65
CA ILE A 49 -10.59 -9.60 -0.75
C ILE A 49 -10.91 -10.44 -1.98
N GLN A 50 -12.19 -10.79 -2.18
CA GLN A 50 -12.58 -11.57 -3.37
C GLN A 50 -12.25 -10.85 -4.68
N ILE A 51 -12.48 -9.53 -4.77
CA ILE A 51 -12.09 -8.73 -5.94
C ILE A 51 -10.58 -8.81 -6.19
N LEU A 52 -9.76 -8.72 -5.14
CA LEU A 52 -8.31 -8.80 -5.26
C LEU A 52 -7.84 -10.19 -5.71
N VAL A 53 -8.53 -11.26 -5.28
CA VAL A 53 -8.27 -12.63 -5.76
C VAL A 53 -8.67 -12.78 -7.22
N ASP A 54 -9.87 -12.33 -7.59
CA ASP A 54 -10.41 -12.45 -8.96
C ASP A 54 -9.54 -11.69 -9.99
N GLU A 55 -8.95 -10.56 -9.59
CA GLU A 55 -8.03 -9.76 -10.42
C GLU A 55 -6.56 -10.18 -10.26
N ASN A 56 -6.31 -11.31 -9.60
CA ASN A 56 -4.98 -11.89 -9.41
C ASN A 56 -3.95 -10.95 -8.75
N ILE A 57 -4.42 -10.04 -7.89
CA ILE A 57 -3.56 -9.17 -7.08
C ILE A 57 -3.04 -9.89 -5.85
N ILE A 58 -3.89 -10.73 -5.25
CA ILE A 58 -3.54 -11.57 -4.11
C ILE A 58 -3.84 -13.04 -4.43
N LYS A 59 -3.15 -13.94 -3.75
CA LYS A 59 -3.31 -15.40 -3.87
C LYS A 59 -3.52 -16.04 -2.51
N ILE A 60 -4.16 -17.22 -2.51
CA ILE A 60 -4.23 -18.07 -1.33
C ILE A 60 -2.88 -18.80 -1.21
N VAL A 61 -2.19 -18.62 -0.09
CA VAL A 61 -0.91 -19.27 0.19
C VAL A 61 -1.03 -20.43 1.17
N LYS A 62 -2.09 -20.43 1.97
CA LYS A 62 -2.32 -21.48 2.97
C LYS A 62 -3.81 -21.63 3.24
N GLU A 63 -4.24 -22.84 3.54
CA GLU A 63 -5.57 -23.14 4.05
C GLU A 63 -5.45 -23.91 5.37
N ARG A 64 -6.24 -23.53 6.35
CA ARG A 64 -6.30 -24.18 7.66
C ARG A 64 -7.74 -24.57 7.98
N LYS A 65 -7.98 -25.85 8.26
CA LYS A 65 -9.30 -26.31 8.69
C LYS A 65 -9.49 -26.00 10.18
N VAL A 66 -10.48 -25.18 10.49
CA VAL A 66 -10.86 -24.81 11.85
C VAL A 66 -12.30 -25.27 12.07
N ARG A 67 -12.48 -26.40 12.75
CA ARG A 67 -13.77 -27.08 12.93
C ARG A 67 -14.41 -27.44 11.58
N SER A 68 -15.55 -26.83 11.23
CA SER A 68 -16.28 -27.04 9.97
C SER A 68 -15.97 -26.00 8.87
N VAL A 69 -15.10 -25.05 9.15
CA VAL A 69 -14.77 -23.94 8.22
C VAL A 69 -13.32 -24.03 7.80
N THR A 70 -13.05 -23.77 6.53
CA THR A 70 -11.68 -23.63 6.00
C THR A 70 -11.30 -22.15 6.02
N GLU A 71 -10.33 -21.82 6.84
CA GLU A 71 -9.71 -20.50 6.90
C GLU A 71 -8.64 -20.42 5.82
N LYS A 72 -8.69 -19.33 5.00
CA LYS A 72 -7.75 -19.07 3.91
C LYS A 72 -6.82 -17.93 4.28
N PHE A 73 -5.54 -18.10 3.99
CA PHE A 73 -4.51 -17.09 4.17
C PHE A 73 -4.11 -16.53 2.82
N TYR A 74 -4.01 -15.23 2.73
CA TYR A 74 -3.78 -14.50 1.49
C TYR A 74 -2.44 -13.77 1.56
N ALA A 75 -1.71 -13.76 0.46
CA ALA A 75 -0.51 -12.96 0.28
C ALA A 75 -0.57 -12.23 -1.07
N LEU A 76 0.26 -11.22 -1.25
CA LEU A 76 0.41 -10.53 -2.52
C LEU A 76 0.98 -11.44 -3.59
N ASN A 77 0.52 -11.28 -4.82
CA ASN A 77 1.27 -11.75 -5.97
C ASN A 77 2.41 -10.77 -6.25
N GLU A 78 3.58 -11.28 -6.53
CA GLU A 78 4.78 -10.49 -6.76
C GLU A 78 4.58 -9.48 -7.92
N GLY A 79 4.82 -8.22 -7.65
CA GLY A 79 4.67 -7.11 -8.61
C GLY A 79 3.22 -6.76 -8.97
N ALA A 80 2.23 -7.46 -8.42
CA ALA A 80 0.82 -7.17 -8.72
C ALA A 80 0.34 -5.85 -8.11
N GLU A 81 0.99 -5.39 -7.04
CA GLU A 81 0.72 -4.12 -6.36
C GLU A 81 1.24 -2.89 -7.12
N ILE A 82 2.08 -3.10 -8.14
CA ILE A 82 2.68 -2.01 -8.92
C ILE A 82 1.74 -1.61 -10.05
N LEU A 83 1.39 -0.32 -10.10
CA LEU A 83 0.62 0.26 -11.19
C LEU A 83 1.54 0.61 -12.35
N SER A 84 1.30 0.03 -13.53
CA SER A 84 2.09 0.33 -14.71
C SER A 84 1.75 1.71 -15.28
N LYS A 85 2.67 2.26 -16.07
CA LYS A 85 2.47 3.53 -16.78
C LYS A 85 1.32 3.42 -17.80
N GLU A 86 1.19 2.27 -18.42
CA GLU A 86 0.13 1.94 -19.38
C GLU A 86 -1.25 1.94 -18.70
N ASP A 87 -1.38 1.29 -17.54
CA ASP A 87 -2.63 1.28 -16.77
C ASP A 87 -3.08 2.69 -16.40
N TRP A 88 -2.11 3.55 -16.03
CA TRP A 88 -2.39 4.93 -15.65
C TRP A 88 -2.76 5.82 -16.84
N THR A 89 -2.11 5.66 -17.99
CA THR A 89 -2.36 6.48 -19.19
C THR A 89 -3.76 6.27 -19.78
N GLN A 90 -4.34 5.10 -19.63
CA GLN A 90 -5.68 4.76 -20.10
C GLN A 90 -6.82 5.41 -19.30
N LEU A 91 -6.52 6.00 -18.15
CA LEU A 91 -7.54 6.63 -17.29
C LEU A 91 -7.94 8.00 -17.80
N THR A 92 -9.23 8.31 -17.65
CA THR A 92 -9.74 9.67 -17.86
C THR A 92 -9.22 10.62 -16.77
N ILE A 93 -9.18 11.92 -17.06
CA ILE A 93 -8.80 12.95 -16.07
C ILE A 93 -9.62 12.83 -14.79
N LYS A 94 -10.95 12.62 -14.91
CA LYS A 94 -11.84 12.46 -13.76
C LYS A 94 -11.46 11.25 -12.88
N GLN A 95 -11.11 10.12 -13.50
CA GLN A 95 -10.68 8.93 -12.79
C GLN A 95 -9.34 9.17 -12.07
N LYS A 96 -8.37 9.77 -12.76
CA LYS A 96 -7.06 10.12 -12.17
C LYS A 96 -7.23 11.01 -10.94
N LEU A 97 -8.01 12.08 -11.06
CA LEU A 97 -8.28 12.99 -9.93
C LEU A 97 -8.94 12.26 -8.76
N ASN A 98 -9.94 11.41 -9.03
CA ASN A 98 -10.61 10.65 -7.99
C ASN A 98 -9.66 9.68 -7.27
N TYR A 99 -8.79 8.97 -7.99
CA TYR A 99 -7.82 8.04 -7.40
C TYR A 99 -6.76 8.78 -6.59
N VAL A 100 -6.22 9.87 -7.11
CA VAL A 100 -5.26 10.70 -6.37
C VAL A 100 -5.90 11.27 -5.11
N SER A 101 -7.14 11.75 -5.17
CA SER A 101 -7.86 12.23 -3.99
C SER A 101 -8.03 11.14 -2.93
N ASN A 102 -8.45 9.94 -3.32
CA ASN A 102 -8.58 8.81 -2.40
C ASN A 102 -7.24 8.41 -1.76
N TYR A 103 -6.17 8.42 -2.56
CA TYR A 103 -4.81 8.15 -2.08
C TYR A 103 -4.37 9.19 -1.05
N GLN A 104 -4.56 10.48 -1.34
CA GLN A 104 -4.21 11.57 -0.40
C GLN A 104 -5.02 11.48 0.91
N LEU A 105 -6.32 11.19 0.82
CA LEU A 105 -7.17 10.98 2.00
C LEU A 105 -6.70 9.76 2.84
N THR A 106 -6.24 8.70 2.19
CA THR A 106 -5.68 7.54 2.89
C THR A 106 -4.40 7.91 3.65
N LEU A 107 -3.48 8.65 3.02
CA LEU A 107 -2.27 9.15 3.68
C LEU A 107 -2.59 10.07 4.84
N LEU A 108 -3.54 10.99 4.65
CA LEU A 108 -3.98 11.89 5.73
C LEU A 108 -4.55 11.10 6.92
N SER A 109 -5.38 10.10 6.65
CA SER A 109 -5.94 9.25 7.70
C SER A 109 -4.86 8.47 8.46
N GLN A 110 -3.84 7.96 7.77
CA GLN A 110 -2.69 7.30 8.42
C GLN A 110 -1.91 8.27 9.31
N TYR A 111 -1.65 9.48 8.81
CA TYR A 111 -0.96 10.49 9.57
C TYR A 111 -1.76 10.93 10.81
N GLN A 112 -3.07 11.11 10.68
CA GLN A 112 -3.94 11.38 11.83
C GLN A 112 -3.88 10.26 12.87
N ASN A 113 -3.95 8.99 12.44
CA ASN A 113 -3.84 7.84 13.36
C ASN A 113 -2.48 7.82 14.07
N TYR A 114 -1.38 8.11 13.35
CA TYR A 114 -0.06 8.23 13.93
C TYR A 114 -0.02 9.33 15.00
N LEU A 115 -0.48 10.54 14.69
CA LEU A 115 -0.52 11.64 15.64
C LEU A 115 -1.37 11.34 16.88
N HIS A 116 -2.48 10.62 16.72
CA HIS A 116 -3.32 10.21 17.84
C HIS A 116 -2.70 9.08 18.68
N SER A 117 -1.77 8.32 18.14
CA SER A 117 -1.04 7.29 18.88
C SER A 117 0.11 7.84 19.70
N LEU A 118 0.59 9.05 19.43
CA LEU A 118 1.66 9.70 20.20
C LEU A 118 1.16 10.15 21.56
N GLY A 119 1.89 9.80 22.63
CA GLY A 119 1.72 10.36 23.96
C GLY A 119 2.10 11.83 24.02
N GLU A 120 1.79 12.52 25.13
CA GLU A 120 2.11 13.94 25.27
C GLU A 120 3.62 14.25 25.20
N GLU A 121 4.45 13.36 25.75
CA GLU A 121 5.91 13.48 25.71
C GLU A 121 6.46 13.12 24.32
N GLU A 122 5.84 12.15 23.62
CA GLU A 122 6.26 11.70 22.30
C GLU A 122 5.92 12.68 21.18
N ARG A 123 4.98 13.60 21.40
CA ARG A 123 4.66 14.68 20.43
C ARG A 123 5.85 15.60 20.14
N LEU A 124 6.79 15.70 21.06
CA LEU A 124 8.04 16.46 20.87
C LEU A 124 9.08 15.68 20.03
N ALA A 125 8.87 14.38 19.85
CA ALA A 125 9.73 13.47 19.07
C ALA A 125 9.05 13.00 17.77
N ASP A 126 8.11 13.78 17.21
CA ASP A 126 7.50 13.47 15.92
C ASP A 126 8.58 13.37 14.85
N LEU A 127 8.75 12.15 14.31
CA LEU A 127 9.73 11.81 13.27
C LEU A 127 9.17 11.95 11.84
N SER A 128 7.94 12.45 11.69
CA SER A 128 7.37 12.67 10.37
C SER A 128 8.09 13.79 9.62
N THR A 129 8.31 13.61 8.34
CA THR A 129 8.96 14.59 7.48
C THR A 129 8.14 14.82 6.21
N PHE A 130 8.09 16.06 5.76
CA PHE A 130 7.43 16.45 4.52
C PHE A 130 8.41 17.24 3.66
N SER A 131 8.57 16.84 2.42
CA SER A 131 9.43 17.55 1.47
C SER A 131 8.61 17.96 0.25
N PHE A 132 8.80 19.20 -0.18
CA PHE A 132 8.25 19.73 -1.42
C PHE A 132 9.38 20.41 -2.19
N VAL A 133 9.74 19.84 -3.33
CA VAL A 133 10.88 20.30 -4.14
C VAL A 133 10.48 20.37 -5.61
N ASP A 134 10.85 21.46 -6.27
CA ASP A 134 10.77 21.59 -7.72
C ASP A 134 12.14 21.31 -8.33
N LEU A 135 12.20 20.31 -9.20
CA LEU A 135 13.41 19.97 -9.95
C LEU A 135 13.18 20.31 -11.43
N THR A 136 14.12 21.04 -12.04
CA THR A 136 14.15 21.26 -13.47
C THR A 136 15.21 20.33 -14.06
N LEU A 137 14.76 19.26 -14.71
CA LEU A 137 15.61 18.20 -15.24
C LEU A 137 15.38 18.01 -16.74
N THR A 138 16.42 17.62 -17.47
CA THR A 138 16.24 17.08 -18.83
C THR A 138 15.55 15.70 -18.75
N THR A 139 15.05 15.20 -19.88
CA THR A 139 14.43 13.87 -19.93
C THR A 139 15.38 12.78 -19.42
N ASP A 140 16.65 12.81 -19.84
CA ASP A 140 17.65 11.81 -19.44
C ASP A 140 17.97 11.90 -17.94
N GLN A 141 18.09 13.12 -17.41
CA GLN A 141 18.28 13.32 -15.96
C GLN A 141 17.08 12.86 -15.16
N PHE A 142 15.87 13.07 -15.67
CA PHE A 142 14.67 12.60 -15.00
C PHE A 142 14.57 11.08 -15.00
N MET A 143 14.91 10.42 -16.12
CA MET A 143 14.97 8.95 -16.17
C MET A 143 16.03 8.37 -15.22
N SER A 144 17.19 9.02 -15.11
CA SER A 144 18.24 8.62 -14.15
C SER A 144 17.73 8.75 -12.71
N PHE A 145 17.10 9.88 -12.40
CA PHE A 145 16.49 10.12 -11.09
C PHE A 145 15.42 9.08 -10.73
N GLU A 146 14.50 8.75 -11.68
CA GLU A 146 13.49 7.71 -11.44
C GLU A 146 14.12 6.34 -11.16
N ASN A 147 15.17 5.96 -11.91
CA ASN A 147 15.87 4.69 -11.73
C ASN A 147 16.58 4.64 -10.37
N GLU A 148 17.35 5.68 -10.02
CA GLU A 148 18.06 5.75 -8.74
C GLU A 148 17.10 5.71 -7.54
N LEU A 149 15.96 6.42 -7.65
CA LEU A 149 14.91 6.41 -6.63
C LEU A 149 14.32 5.00 -6.45
N ASN A 150 14.05 4.32 -7.56
CA ASN A 150 13.51 2.97 -7.58
C ASN A 150 14.51 1.98 -6.95
N ASP A 151 15.79 2.06 -7.34
CA ASP A 151 16.86 1.24 -6.78
C ASP A 151 17.01 1.47 -5.27
N LEU A 152 16.91 2.72 -4.82
CA LEU A 152 16.95 3.07 -3.40
C LEU A 152 15.79 2.42 -2.64
N ILE A 153 14.57 2.52 -3.16
CA ILE A 153 13.39 1.90 -2.55
C ILE A 153 13.55 0.38 -2.47
N ILE A 154 13.94 -0.27 -3.58
CA ILE A 154 14.13 -1.72 -3.65
C ILE A 154 15.21 -2.17 -2.65
N LYS A 155 16.32 -1.44 -2.57
CA LYS A 155 17.40 -1.73 -1.62
C LYS A 155 16.90 -1.79 -0.18
N TYR A 156 16.22 -0.74 0.27
CA TYR A 156 15.73 -0.68 1.66
C TYR A 156 14.56 -1.62 1.92
N TYR A 157 13.73 -1.86 0.91
CA TYR A 157 12.67 -2.84 0.98
C TYR A 157 13.20 -4.26 1.24
N ASN A 158 14.24 -4.67 0.51
CA ASN A 158 14.88 -5.98 0.70
C ASN A 158 15.64 -6.07 2.03
N MET A 159 16.23 -4.96 2.50
CA MET A 159 16.87 -4.92 3.83
C MET A 159 15.84 -5.08 4.95
N ALA A 160 14.65 -4.52 4.83
CA ALA A 160 13.59 -4.65 5.82
C ALA A 160 13.08 -6.10 5.96
N ASP A 161 13.03 -6.86 4.85
CA ASP A 161 12.66 -8.28 4.85
C ASP A 161 13.70 -9.18 5.55
N SER A 162 14.97 -8.79 5.56
CA SER A 162 16.06 -9.60 6.15
C SER A 162 16.26 -9.38 7.66
N ASN A 163 15.74 -8.31 8.22
CA ASN A 163 15.92 -7.95 9.63
C ASN A 163 14.67 -8.26 10.43
N LYS A 164 14.59 -9.48 10.99
CA LYS A 164 13.51 -9.89 11.92
C LYS A 164 13.76 -9.50 13.39
N GLU A 165 14.53 -8.46 13.65
CA GLU A 165 14.74 -7.98 15.02
C GLU A 165 13.47 -7.30 15.54
N THR A 166 13.17 -7.55 16.81
CA THR A 166 11.89 -7.20 17.48
C THR A 166 11.68 -5.70 17.72
N ASP A 167 12.57 -4.85 17.26
CA ASP A 167 12.56 -3.39 17.51
C ASP A 167 12.41 -2.56 16.22
N ASN A 168 11.91 -3.17 15.15
CA ASN A 168 11.75 -2.49 13.87
C ASN A 168 10.43 -1.71 13.81
N GLU A 169 10.52 -0.39 13.64
CA GLU A 169 9.36 0.45 13.38
C GLU A 169 9.04 0.51 11.89
N THR A 170 7.76 0.36 11.55
CA THR A 170 7.30 0.51 10.17
C THR A 170 7.13 1.99 9.82
N LYS A 171 7.75 2.43 8.73
CA LYS A 171 7.60 3.78 8.18
C LYS A 171 6.87 3.72 6.84
N THR A 172 5.83 4.52 6.65
CA THR A 172 5.20 4.71 5.34
C THR A 172 5.94 5.82 4.58
N ILE A 173 6.45 5.49 3.40
CA ILE A 173 7.08 6.44 2.48
C ILE A 173 6.15 6.65 1.30
N ALA A 174 5.71 7.89 1.09
CA ALA A 174 4.82 8.27 0.01
C ALA A 174 5.51 9.28 -0.91
N ILE A 175 5.69 8.93 -2.18
CA ILE A 175 6.35 9.77 -3.17
C ILE A 175 5.36 10.12 -4.27
N ASN A 176 5.25 11.41 -4.57
CA ASN A 176 4.40 11.91 -5.64
C ASN A 176 5.26 12.74 -6.60
N ILE A 177 5.29 12.35 -7.87
CA ILE A 177 5.96 13.09 -8.92
C ILE A 177 4.89 13.66 -9.83
N ILE A 178 4.77 14.97 -9.88
CA ILE A 178 3.74 15.69 -10.65
C ILE A 178 4.43 16.59 -11.66
N PRO A 179 4.31 16.31 -12.95
CA PRO A 179 4.82 17.22 -14.00
C PRO A 179 4.17 18.59 -13.89
N LYS A 180 4.96 19.64 -14.03
CA LYS A 180 4.42 21.00 -14.20
C LYS A 180 4.04 21.23 -15.66
N PRO A 181 2.95 21.99 -15.93
CA PRO A 181 2.56 22.38 -17.29
C PRO A 181 3.58 23.29 -17.95
#